data_86bb81e7c133faab943605399aa5b38a
#
_entry.id   86bb81e7c133faab943605399aa5b38a
#
_cell.length_a   1.000
_cell.length_b   1.000
_cell.length_c   1.000
_cell.angle_alpha   90.00
_cell.angle_beta   90.00
_cell.angle_gamma   90.00
#
_symmetry.space_group_name_H-M   'P 1'
#
loop_
_entity.id
_entity.type
_entity.pdbx_description
1 polymer ?
#
loop_
_entity_poly.entity_id
_entity_poly.type
_entity_poly.pdbx_seq_one_letter_code
_entity_poly.pdbx_strand_id
1 'polypeptide(L)'
;MKPYYDHAGITIYHADCREVWPTLGRFDLLLTDPPYGVSGNQKTKACNREGGQKNKYSSFVDSFEYVRDIVIPIVDKAMNCCVRAIITPGNVCFTLYPRPSSFGCIWQPCSVGLQPWGRADSQPILYYGKSPYGGKSLPSQKCSFVLYNAHPNKFNHPCPKPIKLWRQLLKSGSKRGQTVIDPFMGSGTTLVAAKEQGLKAIGIEIEEKYCEIAAQRLSQEVMALGV
;
A
#
# COMPACT_ATOMS: atom_id res chain seq x y z
N MET A 1 -22.65 -2.07 5.56
CA MET A 1 -22.10 -0.81 6.11
C MET A 1 -22.22 0.29 5.07
N LYS A 2 -22.55 1.54 5.46
CA LYS A 2 -22.60 2.67 4.52
C LYS A 2 -21.17 3.14 4.20
N PRO A 3 -20.82 3.33 2.92
CA PRO A 3 -19.50 3.85 2.54
C PRO A 3 -19.33 5.31 3.00
N TYR A 4 -18.09 5.67 3.33
CA TYR A 4 -17.66 7.04 3.61
C TYR A 4 -17.60 7.89 2.32
N TYR A 5 -17.17 7.25 1.22
CA TYR A 5 -17.11 7.82 -0.12
C TYR A 5 -17.49 6.75 -1.14
N ASP A 6 -18.28 7.10 -2.14
CA ASP A 6 -18.63 6.20 -3.25
C ASP A 6 -18.89 7.03 -4.51
N HIS A 7 -17.95 6.98 -5.44
CA HIS A 7 -18.05 7.70 -6.70
C HIS A 7 -17.16 7.07 -7.79
N ALA A 8 -17.67 7.02 -9.02
CA ALA A 8 -16.94 6.58 -10.21
C ALA A 8 -16.24 5.19 -10.05
N GLY A 9 -16.86 4.26 -9.32
CA GLY A 9 -16.33 2.93 -9.08
C GLY A 9 -15.23 2.87 -8.01
N ILE A 10 -15.03 3.94 -7.25
CA ILE A 10 -14.13 4.00 -6.11
C ILE A 10 -14.95 4.15 -4.83
N THR A 11 -14.74 3.23 -3.89
CA THR A 11 -15.45 3.20 -2.62
C THR A 11 -14.46 3.26 -1.46
N ILE A 12 -14.74 4.07 -0.43
CA ILE A 12 -13.99 4.14 0.82
C ILE A 12 -14.89 3.71 1.98
N TYR A 13 -14.36 2.87 2.86
CA TYR A 13 -14.97 2.58 4.15
C TYR A 13 -14.09 3.14 5.27
N HIS A 14 -14.66 3.98 6.12
CA HIS A 14 -14.08 4.37 7.40
C HIS A 14 -14.48 3.31 8.42
N ALA A 15 -13.61 2.34 8.65
CA ALA A 15 -13.88 1.21 9.56
C ALA A 15 -12.61 0.38 9.82
N ASP A 16 -12.71 -0.51 10.80
CA ASP A 16 -11.77 -1.63 10.88
C ASP A 16 -12.02 -2.59 9.72
N CYS A 17 -10.96 -2.92 8.98
CA CYS A 17 -11.09 -3.80 7.82
C CYS A 17 -11.62 -5.20 8.18
N ARG A 18 -11.46 -5.66 9.42
CA ARG A 18 -12.00 -6.93 9.93
C ARG A 18 -13.53 -6.95 9.95
N GLU A 19 -14.18 -5.81 10.12
CA GLU A 19 -15.63 -5.65 10.14
C GLU A 19 -16.23 -5.57 8.75
N VAL A 20 -15.52 -4.89 7.83
CA VAL A 20 -15.98 -4.68 6.45
C VAL A 20 -15.77 -5.91 5.59
N TRP A 21 -14.64 -6.58 5.77
CA TRP A 21 -14.19 -7.69 4.94
C TRP A 21 -15.23 -8.79 4.73
N PRO A 22 -15.94 -9.28 5.78
CA PRO A 22 -16.94 -10.34 5.62
C PRO A 22 -18.11 -9.97 4.71
N THR A 23 -18.35 -8.67 4.49
CA THR A 23 -19.45 -8.17 3.65
C THR A 23 -19.05 -7.98 2.18
N LEU A 24 -17.76 -8.12 1.88
CA LEU A 24 -17.21 -7.90 0.55
C LEU A 24 -17.08 -9.22 -0.21
N GLY A 25 -17.17 -9.12 -1.53
CA GLY A 25 -17.04 -10.28 -2.43
C GLY A 25 -15.59 -10.63 -2.78
N ARG A 26 -15.40 -11.12 -4.01
CA ARG A 26 -14.07 -11.45 -4.55
C ARG A 26 -13.52 -10.29 -5.37
N PHE A 27 -12.19 -10.19 -5.39
CA PHE A 27 -11.46 -9.14 -6.09
C PHE A 27 -10.43 -9.71 -7.05
N ASP A 28 -10.08 -8.92 -8.05
CA ASP A 28 -9.03 -9.29 -8.99
C ASP A 28 -7.64 -9.11 -8.41
N LEU A 29 -7.44 -8.04 -7.62
CA LEU A 29 -6.14 -7.68 -7.05
C LEU A 29 -6.27 -7.12 -5.63
N LEU A 30 -5.51 -7.69 -4.70
CA LEU A 30 -5.10 -7.03 -3.47
C LEU A 30 -3.82 -6.22 -3.76
N LEU A 31 -3.85 -4.90 -3.59
CA LEU A 31 -2.65 -4.07 -3.61
C LEU A 31 -2.62 -3.25 -2.32
N THR A 32 -1.64 -3.52 -1.47
CA THR A 32 -1.62 -2.94 -0.12
C THR A 32 -0.22 -2.69 0.42
N ASP A 33 -0.12 -1.67 1.27
CA ASP A 33 1.06 -1.24 2.01
C ASP A 33 0.74 -1.28 3.51
N PRO A 34 0.74 -2.47 4.13
CA PRO A 34 0.35 -2.64 5.53
C PRO A 34 1.40 -2.07 6.49
N PRO A 35 1.10 -1.92 7.79
CA PRO A 35 2.06 -1.56 8.82
C PRO A 35 3.31 -2.44 8.80
N TYR A 36 4.48 -1.87 9.17
CA TYR A 36 5.81 -2.48 8.97
C TYR A 36 6.43 -3.08 10.23
N GLY A 37 5.85 -2.83 11.42
CA GLY A 37 6.41 -3.30 12.67
C GLY A 37 7.63 -2.51 13.15
N VAL A 38 7.69 -1.22 12.85
CA VAL A 38 8.92 -0.42 13.08
C VAL A 38 8.95 0.32 14.42
N SER A 39 7.84 0.43 15.15
CA SER A 39 7.74 1.22 16.39
C SER A 39 8.42 0.60 17.61
N GLY A 40 8.77 -0.69 17.58
CA GLY A 40 9.44 -1.39 18.69
C GLY A 40 10.97 -1.33 18.68
N ASN A 41 11.59 -0.96 17.56
CA ASN A 41 13.05 -1.04 17.36
C ASN A 41 13.79 0.29 17.55
N GLN A 42 13.29 1.21 18.40
CA GLN A 42 13.90 2.54 18.62
C GLN A 42 15.22 2.51 19.42
N LYS A 43 16.01 1.45 19.40
CA LYS A 43 17.40 1.48 19.91
C LYS A 43 18.44 1.91 18.86
N THR A 44 18.03 2.20 17.63
CA THR A 44 18.94 2.79 16.64
C THR A 44 19.01 4.31 16.83
N LYS A 45 20.02 4.75 17.60
CA LYS A 45 20.42 6.17 17.80
C LYS A 45 20.80 6.93 16.52
N ALA A 46 20.34 6.51 15.34
CA ALA A 46 20.79 7.05 14.06
C ALA A 46 19.87 8.09 13.44
N CYS A 47 18.81 8.51 14.11
CA CYS A 47 17.93 9.62 13.67
C CYS A 47 17.82 10.68 14.76
N ASN A 48 18.96 11.18 15.28
CA ASN A 48 19.02 12.44 15.99
C ASN A 48 18.93 13.61 15.00
N ARG A 49 17.90 13.64 14.15
CA ARG A 49 17.32 14.89 13.69
C ARG A 49 16.21 15.21 14.68
N GLU A 50 16.29 16.35 15.33
CA GLU A 50 15.24 16.92 16.18
C GLU A 50 13.91 16.79 15.43
N GLY A 51 13.01 15.93 15.90
CA GLY A 51 11.78 15.55 15.20
C GLY A 51 11.59 14.04 15.05
N GLY A 52 12.19 13.21 15.90
CA GLY A 52 11.88 11.77 15.97
C GLY A 52 10.37 11.56 15.99
N GLN A 53 9.85 10.91 14.96
CA GLN A 53 8.41 10.73 14.77
C GLN A 53 7.86 9.90 15.95
N LYS A 54 7.28 10.58 16.96
CA LYS A 54 6.34 9.97 17.90
C LYS A 54 5.28 9.26 17.06
N ASN A 55 4.80 8.09 17.52
CA ASN A 55 3.71 7.35 16.89
C ASN A 55 2.69 8.30 16.27
N LYS A 56 2.61 8.33 14.95
CA LYS A 56 1.71 9.22 14.21
C LYS A 56 0.33 8.61 13.99
N TYR A 57 0.16 7.36 14.38
CA TYR A 57 -1.12 6.66 14.36
C TYR A 57 -1.75 6.74 15.75
N SER A 58 -3.03 7.11 15.81
CA SER A 58 -3.78 7.22 17.06
C SER A 58 -4.45 5.90 17.44
N SER A 59 -4.70 5.04 16.48
CA SER A 59 -5.49 3.82 16.62
C SER A 59 -4.69 2.55 16.91
N PHE A 60 -3.36 2.55 16.67
CA PHE A 60 -2.51 1.39 16.92
C PHE A 60 -1.03 1.74 17.10
N VAL A 61 -0.27 0.81 17.66
CA VAL A 61 1.20 0.87 17.73
C VAL A 61 1.76 -0.04 16.65
N ASP A 62 2.51 0.50 15.69
CA ASP A 62 3.13 -0.25 14.60
C ASP A 62 4.33 -1.08 15.12
N SER A 63 4.03 -2.11 15.95
CA SER A 63 5.02 -3.04 16.51
C SER A 63 5.10 -4.33 15.70
N PHE A 64 6.19 -5.07 15.89
CA PHE A 64 6.37 -6.39 15.27
C PHE A 64 5.24 -7.36 15.67
N GLU A 65 4.85 -7.35 16.95
CA GLU A 65 3.77 -8.20 17.47
C GLU A 65 2.43 -7.84 16.84
N TYR A 66 2.14 -6.55 16.70
CA TYR A 66 0.94 -6.08 16.02
C TYR A 66 0.88 -6.58 14.58
N VAL A 67 1.98 -6.48 13.85
CA VAL A 67 2.04 -6.99 12.47
C VAL A 67 1.84 -8.49 12.45
N ARG A 68 2.55 -9.25 13.29
CA ARG A 68 2.45 -10.72 13.34
C ARG A 68 1.04 -11.19 13.69
N ASP A 69 0.43 -10.59 14.72
CA ASP A 69 -0.79 -11.14 15.35
C ASP A 69 -2.08 -10.57 14.78
N ILE A 70 -2.02 -9.37 14.17
CA ILE A 70 -3.19 -8.68 13.63
C ILE A 70 -3.09 -8.50 12.11
N VAL A 71 -2.01 -7.89 11.61
CA VAL A 71 -1.92 -7.50 10.19
C VAL A 71 -1.79 -8.72 9.29
N ILE A 72 -0.90 -9.67 9.62
CA ILE A 72 -0.68 -10.87 8.80
C ILE A 72 -1.96 -11.70 8.65
N PRO A 73 -2.74 -12.00 9.71
CA PRO A 73 -4.02 -12.70 9.56
C PRO A 73 -5.05 -11.97 8.69
N ILE A 74 -5.08 -10.62 8.74
CA ILE A 74 -5.94 -9.82 7.88
C ILE A 74 -5.52 -9.96 6.42
N VAL A 75 -4.23 -9.77 6.13
CA VAL A 75 -3.70 -9.85 4.77
C VAL A 75 -3.88 -11.25 4.19
N ASP A 76 -3.69 -12.30 4.99
CA ASP A 76 -3.89 -13.69 4.56
C ASP A 76 -5.35 -13.95 4.17
N LYS A 77 -6.31 -13.51 4.98
CA LYS A 77 -7.74 -13.55 4.63
C LYS A 77 -8.03 -12.76 3.35
N ALA A 78 -7.43 -11.58 3.20
CA ALA A 78 -7.58 -10.73 2.03
C ALA A 78 -7.06 -11.43 0.77
N MET A 79 -5.90 -12.05 0.83
CA MET A 79 -5.34 -12.81 -0.30
C MET A 79 -6.26 -13.94 -0.74
N ASN A 80 -6.92 -14.65 0.18
CA ASN A 80 -7.84 -15.74 -0.12
C ASN A 80 -9.11 -15.28 -0.87
N CYS A 81 -9.46 -13.99 -0.76
CA CYS A 81 -10.57 -13.39 -1.50
C CYS A 81 -10.15 -12.73 -2.82
N CYS A 82 -8.86 -12.78 -3.17
CA CYS A 82 -8.31 -12.15 -4.36
C CYS A 82 -7.74 -13.17 -5.34
N VAL A 83 -7.81 -12.86 -6.64
CA VAL A 83 -7.17 -13.71 -7.67
C VAL A 83 -5.65 -13.62 -7.57
N ARG A 84 -5.13 -12.43 -7.18
CA ARG A 84 -3.70 -12.15 -6.99
C ARG A 84 -3.49 -11.07 -5.95
N ALA A 85 -2.25 -10.99 -5.43
CA ALA A 85 -1.89 -9.95 -4.49
C ALA A 85 -0.50 -9.36 -4.79
N ILE A 86 -0.35 -8.07 -4.49
CA ILE A 86 0.91 -7.33 -4.46
C ILE A 86 0.99 -6.62 -3.12
N ILE A 87 2.03 -6.90 -2.36
CA ILE A 87 2.19 -6.40 -0.99
C ILE A 87 3.56 -5.75 -0.86
N THR A 88 3.63 -4.60 -0.20
CA THR A 88 4.87 -3.91 0.16
C THR A 88 5.06 -3.98 1.69
N PRO A 89 5.61 -5.09 2.23
CA PRO A 89 5.56 -5.41 3.65
C PRO A 89 6.61 -4.69 4.52
N GLY A 90 7.43 -3.82 3.92
CA GLY A 90 8.60 -3.26 4.59
C GLY A 90 9.72 -4.30 4.84
N ASN A 91 10.81 -3.87 5.49
CA ASN A 91 12.00 -4.70 5.67
C ASN A 91 12.00 -5.52 6.97
N VAL A 92 11.14 -5.20 7.94
CA VAL A 92 11.13 -5.84 9.26
C VAL A 92 10.32 -7.12 9.25
N CYS A 93 9.15 -7.10 8.67
CA CYS A 93 8.16 -8.16 8.78
C CYS A 93 7.97 -9.00 7.51
N PHE A 94 8.71 -8.75 6.42
CA PHE A 94 8.46 -9.43 5.15
C PHE A 94 8.59 -10.96 5.21
N THR A 95 9.40 -11.48 6.14
CA THR A 95 9.59 -12.93 6.34
C THR A 95 8.41 -13.60 7.03
N LEU A 96 7.50 -12.84 7.62
CA LEU A 96 6.28 -13.37 8.25
C LEU A 96 5.19 -13.69 7.21
N TYR A 97 5.30 -13.14 6.01
CA TYR A 97 4.33 -13.38 4.94
C TYR A 97 4.53 -14.75 4.30
N PRO A 98 3.47 -15.40 3.80
CA PRO A 98 3.61 -16.65 3.06
C PRO A 98 4.60 -16.53 1.91
N ARG A 99 5.16 -17.65 1.46
CA ARG A 99 6.09 -17.66 0.33
C ARG A 99 5.43 -17.09 -0.93
N PRO A 100 5.92 -15.98 -1.49
CA PRO A 100 5.35 -15.38 -2.67
C PRO A 100 5.68 -16.16 -3.95
N SER A 101 4.86 -15.95 -4.99
CA SER A 101 5.11 -16.50 -6.32
C SER A 101 6.31 -15.84 -7.01
N SER A 102 6.58 -14.58 -6.70
CA SER A 102 7.68 -13.79 -7.24
C SER A 102 8.03 -12.65 -6.28
N PHE A 103 9.27 -12.18 -6.38
CA PHE A 103 9.78 -11.03 -5.64
C PHE A 103 10.08 -9.86 -6.57
N GLY A 104 9.85 -8.66 -6.05
CA GLY A 104 10.38 -7.42 -6.59
C GLY A 104 11.08 -6.62 -5.51
N CYS A 105 11.66 -5.50 -5.89
CA CYS A 105 12.25 -4.59 -4.95
C CYS A 105 12.02 -3.12 -5.34
N ILE A 106 11.85 -2.28 -4.31
CA ILE A 106 11.83 -0.83 -4.43
C ILE A 106 13.20 -0.36 -3.98
N TRP A 107 13.99 0.19 -4.89
CA TRP A 107 15.27 0.79 -4.51
C TRP A 107 15.09 2.25 -4.15
N GLN A 108 15.52 2.62 -2.94
CA GLN A 108 15.44 3.97 -2.37
C GLN A 108 16.83 4.42 -1.94
N PRO A 109 17.60 5.07 -2.81
CA PRO A 109 18.91 5.56 -2.41
C PRO A 109 18.79 6.51 -1.22
N CYS A 110 19.56 6.23 -0.18
CA CYS A 110 19.73 7.08 1.01
C CYS A 110 18.54 7.23 1.98
N SER A 111 17.49 6.40 1.93
CA SER A 111 16.26 6.70 2.70
C SER A 111 15.73 5.62 3.64
N VAL A 112 16.23 4.39 3.61
CA VAL A 112 15.57 3.27 4.32
C VAL A 112 16.17 3.00 5.71
N GLY A 113 17.23 3.70 6.10
CA GLY A 113 17.82 3.62 7.43
C GLY A 113 19.03 2.68 7.54
N LEU A 114 19.62 2.66 8.73
CA LEU A 114 20.77 1.82 9.05
C LEU A 114 20.28 0.46 9.55
N GLN A 115 20.91 -0.59 9.04
CA GLN A 115 20.76 -1.97 9.47
C GLN A 115 22.09 -2.44 10.11
N PRO A 116 22.13 -3.52 10.90
CA PRO A 116 23.38 -4.03 11.49
C PRO A 116 24.50 -4.31 10.48
N TRP A 117 24.14 -4.62 9.23
CA TRP A 117 25.04 -4.95 8.12
C TRP A 117 25.21 -3.82 7.10
N GLY A 118 24.83 -2.58 7.45
CA GLY A 118 24.95 -1.42 6.56
C GLY A 118 23.63 -0.71 6.32
N ARG A 119 23.53 0.00 5.19
CA ARG A 119 22.28 0.71 4.81
C ARG A 119 21.33 -0.21 4.06
N ALA A 120 20.08 -0.19 4.44
CA ALA A 120 19.04 -0.81 3.64
C ALA A 120 18.53 0.21 2.60
N ASP A 121 18.91 0.01 1.34
CA ASP A 121 18.52 0.89 0.23
C ASP A 121 17.35 0.32 -0.59
N SER A 122 16.76 -0.79 -0.14
CA SER A 122 15.66 -1.43 -0.84
C SER A 122 14.56 -1.90 0.09
N GLN A 123 13.35 -1.99 -0.44
CA GLN A 123 12.19 -2.60 0.21
C GLN A 123 11.64 -3.72 -0.67
N PRO A 124 11.23 -4.87 -0.10
CA PRO A 124 10.67 -5.96 -0.87
C PRO A 124 9.28 -5.63 -1.39
N ILE A 125 8.94 -6.23 -2.54
CA ILE A 125 7.59 -6.34 -3.07
C ILE A 125 7.29 -7.82 -3.20
N LEU A 126 6.18 -8.28 -2.63
CA LEU A 126 5.75 -9.66 -2.69
C LEU A 126 4.60 -9.79 -3.70
N TYR A 127 4.74 -10.72 -4.64
CA TYR A 127 3.73 -11.01 -5.66
C TYR A 127 3.15 -12.39 -5.44
N TYR A 128 1.81 -12.50 -5.44
CA TYR A 128 1.07 -13.75 -5.29
C TYR A 128 0.12 -13.96 -6.46
N GLY A 129 -0.05 -15.23 -6.85
CA GLY A 129 -0.87 -15.61 -7.98
C GLY A 129 -0.15 -15.46 -9.33
N LYS A 130 -0.91 -15.60 -10.42
CA LYS A 130 -0.38 -15.52 -11.79
C LYS A 130 -0.55 -14.13 -12.36
N SER A 131 0.43 -13.66 -13.13
CA SER A 131 0.33 -12.41 -13.88
C SER A 131 -0.93 -12.39 -14.76
N PRO A 132 -1.66 -11.26 -14.83
CA PRO A 132 -2.82 -11.14 -15.71
C PRO A 132 -2.47 -11.19 -17.20
N TYR A 133 -1.19 -11.18 -17.53
CA TYR A 133 -0.64 -11.18 -18.89
C TYR A 133 -0.06 -12.53 -19.33
N GLY A 134 -0.33 -13.62 -18.59
CA GLY A 134 0.03 -14.99 -18.99
C GLY A 134 1.52 -15.23 -19.14
N GLY A 135 2.36 -14.59 -18.32
CA GLY A 135 3.82 -14.72 -18.39
C GLY A 135 4.48 -13.91 -19.52
N LYS A 136 3.72 -13.25 -20.36
CA LYS A 136 4.25 -12.26 -21.31
C LYS A 136 4.54 -10.99 -20.54
N SER A 137 5.81 -10.67 -20.36
CA SER A 137 6.21 -9.37 -19.79
C SER A 137 5.79 -8.26 -20.75
N LEU A 138 5.00 -7.32 -20.26
CA LEU A 138 4.90 -6.04 -20.97
C LEU A 138 6.32 -5.44 -21.01
N PRO A 139 6.77 -4.83 -22.12
CA PRO A 139 8.11 -4.27 -22.24
C PRO A 139 8.52 -3.28 -21.14
N SER A 140 7.52 -2.73 -20.42
CA SER A 140 7.71 -1.80 -19.31
C SER A 140 7.56 -2.43 -17.93
N GLN A 141 7.27 -3.74 -17.81
CA GLN A 141 7.12 -4.41 -16.52
C GLN A 141 8.48 -4.77 -15.93
N LYS A 142 8.87 -4.00 -14.93
CA LYS A 142 10.04 -4.30 -14.10
C LYS A 142 9.56 -4.76 -12.73
N CYS A 143 10.13 -5.85 -12.20
CA CYS A 143 9.93 -6.27 -10.80
C CYS A 143 10.74 -5.42 -9.82
N SER A 144 11.55 -4.50 -10.32
CA SER A 144 12.36 -3.58 -9.51
C SER A 144 12.08 -2.14 -9.92
N PHE A 145 11.97 -1.28 -8.93
CA PHE A 145 11.64 0.14 -9.09
C PHE A 145 12.68 1.00 -8.41
N VAL A 146 13.03 2.11 -9.03
CA VAL A 146 13.88 3.14 -8.43
C VAL A 146 12.99 4.28 -7.99
N LEU A 147 13.00 4.58 -6.69
CA LEU A 147 12.37 5.77 -6.15
C LEU A 147 13.44 6.85 -5.95
N TYR A 148 13.34 7.90 -6.72
CA TYR A 148 14.05 9.13 -6.44
C TYR A 148 13.34 9.87 -5.30
N ASN A 149 14.11 10.51 -4.43
CA ASN A 149 13.68 11.19 -3.19
C ASN A 149 12.22 11.66 -3.21
N ALA A 150 11.46 11.19 -2.24
CA ALA A 150 10.10 11.65 -2.04
C ALA A 150 10.10 13.18 -1.87
N HIS A 151 9.35 13.88 -2.71
CA HIS A 151 9.06 15.30 -2.48
C HIS A 151 8.43 15.47 -1.10
N PRO A 152 8.66 16.63 -0.44
CA PRO A 152 8.11 16.89 0.88
C PRO A 152 6.61 16.62 0.89
N ASN A 153 6.18 16.00 1.98
CA ASN A 153 4.85 15.48 2.21
C ASN A 153 3.75 16.55 2.06
N LYS A 154 3.14 16.67 0.89
CA LYS A 154 2.03 17.61 0.62
C LYS A 154 0.75 17.27 1.38
N PHE A 155 0.60 16.06 1.91
CA PHE A 155 -0.67 15.54 2.41
C PHE A 155 -0.69 15.26 3.91
N ASN A 156 0.32 15.72 4.67
CA ASN A 156 0.43 15.48 6.11
C ASN A 156 0.25 14.00 6.55
N HIS A 157 0.58 13.06 5.65
CA HIS A 157 0.58 11.63 5.92
C HIS A 157 2.00 11.18 6.32
N PRO A 158 2.18 10.28 7.33
CA PRO A 158 3.51 9.91 7.83
C PRO A 158 4.42 9.28 6.78
N CYS A 159 3.87 8.53 5.83
CA CYS A 159 4.64 7.85 4.79
C CYS A 159 3.84 7.73 3.49
N PRO A 160 3.61 8.85 2.74
CA PRO A 160 2.87 8.77 1.49
C PRO A 160 3.72 8.04 0.45
N LYS A 161 3.15 7.00 -0.15
CA LYS A 161 3.86 6.28 -1.21
C LYS A 161 3.80 7.05 -2.53
N PRO A 162 4.88 7.02 -3.34
CA PRO A 162 4.90 7.69 -4.63
C PRO A 162 3.85 7.12 -5.58
N ILE A 163 2.97 7.96 -6.11
CA ILE A 163 1.90 7.56 -7.02
C ILE A 163 2.43 6.83 -8.28
N LYS A 164 3.63 7.19 -8.75
CA LYS A 164 4.27 6.54 -9.90
C LYS A 164 4.51 5.05 -9.65
N LEU A 165 4.93 4.67 -8.45
CA LEU A 165 5.11 3.27 -8.06
C LEU A 165 3.77 2.54 -8.09
N TRP A 166 2.73 3.10 -7.46
CA TRP A 166 1.41 2.49 -7.41
C TRP A 166 0.78 2.30 -8.79
N ARG A 167 0.91 3.30 -9.66
CA ARG A 167 0.50 3.18 -11.07
C ARG A 167 1.16 1.99 -11.75
N GLN A 168 2.43 1.76 -11.49
CA GLN A 168 3.18 0.68 -12.11
C GLN A 168 2.82 -0.69 -11.52
N LEU A 169 2.63 -0.79 -10.20
CA LEU A 169 2.16 -2.01 -9.55
C LEU A 169 0.76 -2.40 -10.04
N LEU A 170 -0.17 -1.45 -10.17
CA LEU A 170 -1.49 -1.69 -10.75
C LEU A 170 -1.41 -2.17 -12.19
N LYS A 171 -0.60 -1.53 -13.04
CA LYS A 171 -0.37 -1.98 -14.42
C LYS A 171 0.16 -3.40 -14.50
N SER A 172 0.98 -3.83 -13.55
CA SER A 172 1.53 -5.19 -13.52
C SER A 172 0.54 -6.22 -13.00
N GLY A 173 -0.35 -5.83 -12.08
CA GLY A 173 -1.25 -6.73 -11.35
C GLY A 173 -2.69 -6.77 -11.85
N SER A 174 -3.11 -5.82 -12.72
CA SER A 174 -4.51 -5.70 -13.12
C SER A 174 -4.70 -5.27 -14.57
N LYS A 175 -5.91 -5.45 -15.08
CA LYS A 175 -6.38 -4.94 -16.38
C LYS A 175 -7.53 -3.96 -16.15
N ARG A 176 -7.73 -3.02 -17.08
CA ARG A 176 -8.82 -2.05 -17.03
C ARG A 176 -10.17 -2.74 -16.73
N GLY A 177 -10.97 -2.12 -15.88
CA GLY A 177 -12.28 -2.61 -15.44
C GLY A 177 -12.25 -3.64 -14.31
N GLN A 178 -11.07 -4.17 -13.95
CA GLN A 178 -10.91 -5.07 -12.81
C GLN A 178 -11.05 -4.33 -11.47
N THR A 179 -11.28 -5.13 -10.42
CA THR A 179 -11.48 -4.64 -9.04
C THR A 179 -10.23 -4.81 -8.20
N VAL A 180 -9.87 -3.73 -7.50
CA VAL A 180 -8.73 -3.67 -6.58
C VAL A 180 -9.24 -3.45 -5.16
N ILE A 181 -8.59 -4.06 -4.17
CA ILE A 181 -8.85 -3.79 -2.77
C ILE A 181 -7.57 -3.44 -2.03
N ASP A 182 -7.67 -2.44 -1.13
CA ASP A 182 -6.61 -2.03 -0.22
C ASP A 182 -7.18 -1.89 1.20
N PRO A 183 -6.97 -2.89 2.09
CA PRO A 183 -7.46 -2.86 3.46
C PRO A 183 -6.69 -1.92 4.40
N PHE A 184 -5.60 -1.31 3.93
CA PHE A 184 -4.77 -0.35 4.66
C PHE A 184 -4.48 0.87 3.78
N MET A 185 -5.54 1.48 3.22
CA MET A 185 -5.40 2.46 2.13
C MET A 185 -4.69 3.76 2.52
N GLY A 186 -4.64 4.09 3.81
CA GLY A 186 -4.07 5.35 4.28
C GLY A 186 -4.67 6.56 3.56
N SER A 187 -3.83 7.42 3.02
CA SER A 187 -4.25 8.60 2.23
C SER A 187 -4.75 8.27 0.81
N GLY A 188 -5.04 7.02 0.49
CA GLY A 188 -5.72 6.59 -0.74
C GLY A 188 -4.87 6.58 -2.00
N THR A 189 -3.56 6.41 -1.93
CA THR A 189 -2.70 6.39 -3.12
C THR A 189 -3.07 5.27 -4.09
N THR A 190 -3.45 4.09 -3.58
CA THR A 190 -3.95 2.96 -4.36
C THR A 190 -5.20 3.33 -5.13
N LEU A 191 -6.16 4.00 -4.48
CA LEU A 191 -7.44 4.36 -5.08
C LEU A 191 -7.29 5.45 -6.16
N VAL A 192 -6.46 6.46 -5.90
CA VAL A 192 -6.15 7.50 -6.90
C VAL A 192 -5.52 6.88 -8.13
N ALA A 193 -4.53 6.01 -7.97
CA ALA A 193 -3.87 5.33 -9.07
C ALA A 193 -4.83 4.37 -9.82
N ALA A 194 -5.77 3.73 -9.12
CA ALA A 194 -6.81 2.87 -9.70
C ALA A 194 -7.80 3.68 -10.54
N LYS A 195 -8.31 4.80 -10.01
CA LYS A 195 -9.20 5.72 -10.75
C LYS A 195 -8.58 6.17 -12.08
N GLU A 196 -7.32 6.60 -12.05
CA GLU A 196 -6.58 7.05 -13.25
C GLU A 196 -6.43 5.95 -14.32
N GLN A 197 -6.45 4.68 -13.92
CA GLN A 197 -6.31 3.55 -14.83
C GLN A 197 -7.65 2.91 -15.23
N GLY A 198 -8.77 3.48 -14.79
CA GLY A 198 -10.10 2.97 -15.08
C GLY A 198 -10.39 1.62 -14.41
N LEU A 199 -9.83 1.42 -13.22
CA LEU A 199 -10.11 0.29 -12.34
C LEU A 199 -11.23 0.66 -11.36
N LYS A 200 -11.93 -0.35 -10.85
CA LYS A 200 -12.76 -0.20 -9.65
C LYS A 200 -11.88 -0.44 -8.43
N ALA A 201 -12.07 0.30 -7.34
CA ALA A 201 -11.28 0.09 -6.15
C ALA A 201 -12.08 0.30 -4.86
N ILE A 202 -11.77 -0.53 -3.87
CA ILE A 202 -12.28 -0.39 -2.50
C ILE A 202 -11.08 -0.16 -1.60
N GLY A 203 -11.15 0.90 -0.79
CA GLY A 203 -10.19 1.19 0.28
C GLY A 203 -10.86 1.14 1.63
N ILE A 204 -10.15 0.61 2.62
CA ILE A 204 -10.60 0.61 4.00
C ILE A 204 -9.52 1.28 4.85
N GLU A 205 -9.94 2.16 5.75
CA GLU A 205 -9.06 2.92 6.62
C GLU A 205 -9.74 3.16 7.97
N ILE A 206 -9.01 2.94 9.04
CA ILE A 206 -9.52 3.06 10.40
C ILE A 206 -9.47 4.50 10.92
N GLU A 207 -8.59 5.34 10.36
CA GLU A 207 -8.45 6.73 10.78
C GLU A 207 -9.21 7.67 9.83
N GLU A 208 -10.27 8.31 10.33
CA GLU A 208 -11.15 9.18 9.54
C GLU A 208 -10.40 10.29 8.80
N LYS A 209 -9.38 10.89 9.44
CA LYS A 209 -8.54 11.92 8.81
C LYS A 209 -7.91 11.48 7.50
N TYR A 210 -7.56 10.18 7.36
CA TYR A 210 -7.01 9.64 6.11
C TYR A 210 -8.10 9.31 5.10
N CYS A 211 -9.29 8.91 5.55
CA CYS A 211 -10.47 8.79 4.69
C CYS A 211 -10.81 10.13 4.04
N GLU A 212 -10.81 11.22 4.83
CA GLU A 212 -11.06 12.58 4.34
C GLU A 212 -10.02 13.00 3.29
N ILE A 213 -8.72 12.82 3.59
CA ILE A 213 -7.64 13.12 2.64
C ILE A 213 -7.82 12.32 1.34
N ALA A 214 -8.14 11.02 1.44
CA ALA A 214 -8.35 10.18 0.27
C ALA A 214 -9.56 10.64 -0.55
N ALA A 215 -10.68 10.96 0.09
CA ALA A 215 -11.88 11.48 -0.58
C ALA A 215 -11.61 12.82 -1.29
N GLN A 216 -10.90 13.74 -0.65
CA GLN A 216 -10.49 15.02 -1.27
C GLN A 216 -9.61 14.80 -2.50
N ARG A 217 -8.62 13.90 -2.42
CA ARG A 217 -7.75 13.56 -3.57
C ARG A 217 -8.52 12.93 -4.73
N LEU A 218 -9.51 12.11 -4.43
CA LEU A 218 -10.38 11.47 -5.43
C LEU A 218 -11.38 12.43 -6.07
N SER A 219 -11.80 13.46 -5.33
CA SER A 219 -12.72 14.49 -5.81
C SER A 219 -12.02 15.54 -6.70
N GLN A 220 -10.69 15.64 -6.64
CA GLN A 220 -9.94 16.49 -7.57
C GLN A 220 -10.08 15.91 -8.98
N GLU A 221 -10.80 16.60 -9.84
CA GLU A 221 -10.82 16.29 -11.26
C GLU A 221 -9.41 16.55 -11.82
N VAL A 222 -8.82 15.53 -12.43
CA VAL A 222 -7.66 15.74 -13.30
C VAL A 222 -8.23 16.50 -14.50
N MET A 223 -8.08 17.81 -14.53
CA MET A 223 -8.30 18.55 -15.77
C MET A 223 -7.37 17.93 -16.81
N ALA A 224 -7.97 17.24 -17.77
CA ALA A 224 -7.27 16.78 -18.95
C ALA A 224 -6.80 18.06 -19.66
N LEU A 225 -5.55 18.44 -19.43
CA LEU A 225 -4.87 19.38 -20.32
C LEU A 225 -4.79 18.62 -21.64
N GLY A 226 -5.74 18.96 -22.52
CA GLY A 226 -5.70 18.50 -23.90
C GLY A 226 -4.38 18.95 -24.51
N VAL A 227 -3.57 17.97 -24.89
CA VAL A 227 -2.43 18.10 -25.79
C VAL A 227 -2.72 17.21 -26.99
#